data_5b9974e42700b0f4a3d65b97a1773500
#
_entry.id   5b9974e42700b0f4a3d65b97a1773500
#
_cell.length_a   1.000
_cell.length_b   1.000
_cell.length_c   1.000
_cell.angle_alpha   90.00
_cell.angle_beta   90.00
_cell.angle_gamma   90.00
#
_symmetry.space_group_name_H-M   'P 1'
#
loop_
_entity.id
_entity.type
_entity.pdbx_description
1 polymer ?
#
loop_
_entity_poly.entity_id
_entity_poly.type
_entity_poly.pdbx_seq_one_letter_code
_entity_poly.pdbx_strand_id
1 'polypeptide(L)'
;MLIGRSPVRISFGGGGTDLPSYYEQFGGLVLSTAINKYFYTILGNRSDGRIQVISSDLRLFGNWSDLAALPALPAQSSGLEIPLAVLKDLGADLAADLFLASEIPPGTGLGSSASVCVNLLKVLTTHLRCSLSKYELAERAFNITRFGLKRHVGKQDEYAAAFGGLNYIRFGKDGSTQVEPLQLDAGVLSALQSNLMLFFTGAAHHSWDILAAQEESTRLPGGPAVEALHQVKEAAALMKEALLCGNLEHFGHLLDDAWRAKKSISSRISSSRIDHLYGVARESGALGGKITGAGGGGFLLIYAEPACQNSVRSAMQNEGVQEMAFAFDSQGAQVIVNDPFIDHDEHAGTRWTFLPLSSAAAV
;
A
#
# COMPACT_ATOMS: atom_id res chain seq x y z
N MET A 1 4.06 -24.72 10.52
CA MET A 1 3.28 -23.46 10.53
C MET A 1 4.14 -22.32 10.01
N LEU A 2 3.60 -21.47 9.14
CA LEU A 2 4.26 -20.24 8.70
C LEU A 2 3.47 -19.02 9.16
N ILE A 3 4.16 -17.98 9.63
CA ILE A 3 3.55 -16.69 9.92
C ILE A 3 4.31 -15.63 9.16
N GLY A 4 3.61 -14.93 8.27
CA GLY A 4 4.15 -13.78 7.57
C GLY A 4 3.51 -12.49 8.01
N ARG A 5 4.26 -11.40 7.86
CA ARG A 5 3.75 -10.03 8.02
C ARG A 5 4.22 -9.15 6.89
N SER A 6 3.40 -8.16 6.56
CA SER A 6 3.73 -7.12 5.59
C SER A 6 3.27 -5.77 6.11
N PRO A 7 4.10 -4.72 6.08
CA PRO A 7 3.73 -3.41 6.57
C PRO A 7 2.77 -2.72 5.60
N VAL A 8 1.99 -1.78 6.14
CA VAL A 8 1.33 -0.75 5.35
C VAL A 8 2.26 0.47 5.18
N ARG A 9 1.85 1.47 4.41
CA ARG A 9 2.71 2.61 4.05
C ARG A 9 2.04 3.96 4.21
N ILE A 10 2.85 4.99 4.44
CA ILE A 10 2.51 6.40 4.28
C ILE A 10 3.17 6.89 2.99
N SER A 11 2.38 7.50 2.08
CA SER A 11 2.88 8.16 0.86
C SER A 11 2.98 9.66 1.10
N PHE A 12 4.18 10.19 1.13
CA PHE A 12 4.44 11.62 1.36
C PHE A 12 4.13 12.45 0.11
N GLY A 13 4.67 12.04 -1.05
CA GLY A 13 4.52 12.75 -2.30
C GLY A 13 4.51 11.82 -3.51
N GLY A 14 4.06 12.33 -4.65
CA GLY A 14 4.08 11.60 -5.92
C GLY A 14 2.91 10.65 -6.17
N GLY A 15 2.09 10.36 -5.17
CA GLY A 15 0.99 9.40 -5.31
C GLY A 15 -0.01 9.78 -6.39
N GLY A 16 -0.27 8.83 -7.29
CA GLY A 16 -1.04 9.00 -8.52
C GLY A 16 -0.16 9.04 -9.78
N THR A 17 1.12 9.39 -9.65
CA THR A 17 2.07 9.29 -10.76
C THR A 17 2.59 7.86 -10.97
N ASP A 18 2.27 6.97 -10.06
CA ASP A 18 2.52 5.53 -10.08
C ASP A 18 1.43 4.73 -10.84
N LEU A 19 0.42 5.41 -11.38
CA LEU A 19 -0.59 4.81 -12.26
C LEU A 19 -0.06 4.67 -13.69
N PRO A 20 -0.34 3.56 -14.41
CA PRO A 20 0.07 3.37 -15.81
C PRO A 20 -0.30 4.53 -16.72
N SER A 21 -1.52 5.08 -16.58
CA SER A 21 -2.00 6.23 -17.36
C SER A 21 -1.09 7.46 -17.29
N TYR A 22 -0.29 7.58 -16.24
CA TYR A 22 0.65 8.70 -16.09
C TYR A 22 2.10 8.26 -16.36
N TYR A 23 2.61 7.19 -15.69
CA TYR A 23 4.04 6.89 -15.80
C TYR A 23 4.46 6.44 -17.19
N GLU A 24 3.62 5.79 -17.96
CA GLU A 24 3.92 5.38 -19.34
C GLU A 24 4.18 6.57 -20.26
N GLN A 25 3.58 7.73 -19.96
CA GLN A 25 3.77 8.95 -20.73
C GLN A 25 4.91 9.83 -20.18
N PHE A 26 4.98 10.02 -18.87
CA PHE A 26 5.80 11.06 -18.23
C PHE A 26 6.86 10.51 -17.27
N GLY A 27 6.86 9.20 -17.03
CA GLY A 27 7.59 8.60 -15.90
C GLY A 27 6.98 9.00 -14.55
N GLY A 28 6.91 8.07 -13.62
CA GLY A 28 6.34 8.29 -12.29
C GLY A 28 7.40 8.43 -11.21
N LEU A 29 6.98 8.95 -10.07
CA LEU A 29 7.83 9.15 -8.92
C LEU A 29 7.01 9.19 -7.63
N VAL A 30 7.42 8.43 -6.62
CA VAL A 30 6.79 8.45 -5.29
C VAL A 30 7.84 8.47 -4.20
N LEU A 31 7.59 9.27 -3.17
CA LEU A 31 8.30 9.22 -1.89
C LEU A 31 7.37 8.65 -0.83
N SER A 32 7.75 7.51 -0.23
CA SER A 32 6.92 6.83 0.76
C SER A 32 7.75 6.11 1.82
N THR A 33 7.13 5.84 2.96
CA THR A 33 7.72 5.02 4.02
C THR A 33 6.76 3.92 4.47
N ALA A 34 7.30 2.74 4.74
CA ALA A 34 6.55 1.71 5.42
C ALA A 34 6.44 2.03 6.92
N ILE A 35 5.36 1.60 7.56
CA ILE A 35 5.12 1.81 8.98
C ILE A 35 4.77 0.49 9.70
N ASN A 36 5.01 0.46 11.01
CA ASN A 36 4.80 -0.71 11.89
C ASN A 36 3.31 -1.00 12.18
N LYS A 37 2.53 -0.98 11.15
CA LYS A 37 1.15 -1.48 11.10
C LYS A 37 1.09 -2.54 10.03
N TYR A 38 0.65 -3.73 10.42
CA TYR A 38 0.88 -4.91 9.59
C TYR A 38 -0.42 -5.60 9.19
N PHE A 39 -0.30 -6.29 8.08
CA PHE A 39 -1.14 -7.40 7.73
C PHE A 39 -0.40 -8.71 8.01
N TYR A 40 -1.11 -9.68 8.59
CA TYR A 40 -0.58 -10.99 8.96
C TYR A 40 -1.27 -12.11 8.19
N THR A 41 -0.51 -13.11 7.80
CA THR A 41 -1.01 -14.39 7.32
C THR A 41 -0.40 -15.51 8.15
N ILE A 42 -1.26 -16.36 8.73
CA ILE A 42 -0.86 -17.61 9.35
C ILE A 42 -1.28 -18.73 8.41
N LEU A 43 -0.32 -19.56 8.01
CA LEU A 43 -0.55 -20.71 7.16
C LEU A 43 -0.30 -22.00 7.96
N GLY A 44 -1.31 -22.85 8.00
CA GLY A 44 -1.27 -24.21 8.54
C GLY A 44 -1.54 -25.23 7.45
N ASN A 45 -0.95 -26.42 7.54
CA ASN A 45 -1.28 -27.53 6.64
C ASN A 45 -2.59 -28.19 7.07
N ARG A 46 -3.32 -28.70 6.08
CA ARG A 46 -4.52 -29.54 6.26
C ARG A 46 -4.25 -30.95 5.73
N SER A 47 -4.81 -31.94 6.42
CA SER A 47 -4.75 -33.34 6.00
C SER A 47 -5.95 -33.79 5.17
N ASP A 48 -6.98 -32.94 5.04
CA ASP A 48 -8.23 -33.28 4.33
C ASP A 48 -8.27 -32.80 2.85
N GLY A 49 -7.15 -32.27 2.36
CA GLY A 49 -7.02 -31.81 0.98
C GLY A 49 -7.70 -30.47 0.68
N ARG A 50 -8.31 -29.82 1.66
CA ARG A 50 -9.13 -28.61 1.47
C ARG A 50 -8.34 -27.31 1.60
N ILE A 51 -8.86 -26.25 0.97
CA ILE A 51 -8.37 -24.89 1.12
C ILE A 51 -9.35 -24.12 2.00
N GLN A 52 -8.87 -23.55 3.09
CA GLN A 52 -9.68 -22.72 3.96
C GLN A 52 -9.05 -21.34 4.12
N VAL A 53 -9.88 -20.29 4.01
CA VAL A 53 -9.46 -18.90 4.23
C VAL A 53 -10.37 -18.27 5.28
N ILE A 54 -9.77 -17.73 6.33
CA ILE A 54 -10.45 -17.03 7.42
C ILE A 54 -9.87 -15.61 7.47
N SER A 55 -10.71 -14.59 7.28
CA SER A 55 -10.34 -13.18 7.50
C SER A 55 -10.99 -12.69 8.78
N SER A 56 -10.19 -12.41 9.80
CA SER A 56 -10.72 -12.01 11.10
C SER A 56 -11.23 -10.57 11.10
N ASP A 57 -10.55 -9.68 10.40
CA ASP A 57 -10.91 -8.27 10.27
C ASP A 57 -12.18 -8.05 9.42
N LEU A 58 -12.39 -8.85 8.38
CA LEU A 58 -13.59 -8.83 7.55
C LEU A 58 -14.70 -9.74 8.07
N ARG A 59 -14.42 -10.60 9.07
CA ARG A 59 -15.33 -11.63 9.61
C ARG A 59 -15.85 -12.57 8.50
N LEU A 60 -14.96 -12.96 7.59
CA LEU A 60 -15.27 -13.80 6.44
C LEU A 60 -14.60 -15.16 6.56
N PHE A 61 -15.29 -16.16 6.03
CA PHE A 61 -14.85 -17.53 5.98
C PHE A 61 -15.14 -18.12 4.60
N GLY A 62 -14.18 -18.86 4.07
CA GLY A 62 -14.32 -19.63 2.84
C GLY A 62 -13.65 -20.99 2.98
N ASN A 63 -14.26 -22.04 2.39
CA ASN A 63 -13.72 -23.40 2.42
C ASN A 63 -14.08 -24.11 1.11
N TRP A 64 -13.07 -24.64 0.42
CA TRP A 64 -13.18 -25.28 -0.89
C TRP A 64 -12.47 -26.63 -0.91
N SER A 65 -12.95 -27.56 -1.71
CA SER A 65 -12.36 -28.89 -1.85
C SER A 65 -10.94 -28.84 -2.42
N ASP A 66 -10.70 -27.94 -3.35
CA ASP A 66 -9.47 -27.81 -4.14
C ASP A 66 -9.42 -26.45 -4.85
N LEU A 67 -8.37 -26.21 -5.63
CA LEU A 67 -8.18 -24.99 -6.39
C LEU A 67 -9.25 -24.79 -7.49
N ALA A 68 -9.76 -25.89 -8.08
CA ALA A 68 -10.76 -25.81 -9.15
C ALA A 68 -12.13 -25.37 -8.62
N ALA A 69 -12.42 -25.66 -7.35
CA ALA A 69 -13.65 -25.26 -6.68
C ALA A 69 -13.66 -23.77 -6.26
N LEU A 70 -12.55 -23.06 -6.38
CA LEU A 70 -12.51 -21.62 -6.06
C LEU A 70 -13.41 -20.83 -7.02
N PRO A 71 -14.21 -19.85 -6.53
CA PRO A 71 -15.11 -19.06 -7.35
C PRO A 71 -14.38 -18.32 -8.46
N ALA A 72 -15.04 -18.09 -9.60
CA ALA A 72 -14.48 -17.31 -10.70
C ALA A 72 -14.17 -15.88 -10.25
N LEU A 73 -13.10 -15.29 -10.79
CA LEU A 73 -12.70 -13.91 -10.49
C LEU A 73 -13.04 -12.99 -11.69
N PRO A 74 -13.33 -11.70 -11.40
CA PRO A 74 -13.57 -11.15 -10.08
C PRO A 74 -14.86 -11.70 -9.47
N ALA A 75 -14.75 -12.36 -8.31
CA ALA A 75 -15.93 -12.73 -7.54
C ALA A 75 -16.62 -11.44 -7.06
N GLN A 76 -17.95 -11.36 -7.19
CA GLN A 76 -18.68 -10.18 -6.71
C GLN A 76 -18.51 -10.05 -5.20
N SER A 77 -17.86 -8.97 -4.76
CA SER A 77 -17.84 -8.41 -3.40
C SER A 77 -17.79 -9.43 -2.24
N SER A 78 -16.95 -10.47 -2.34
CA SER A 78 -16.83 -11.46 -1.27
C SER A 78 -15.91 -11.00 -0.13
N GLY A 79 -15.08 -9.97 -0.35
CA GLY A 79 -14.02 -9.55 0.58
C GLY A 79 -12.81 -10.49 0.58
N LEU A 80 -12.91 -11.66 -0.03
CA LEU A 80 -11.82 -12.64 -0.16
C LEU A 80 -11.17 -12.64 -1.56
N GLU A 81 -11.45 -11.64 -2.40
CA GLU A 81 -10.98 -11.59 -3.79
C GLU A 81 -9.45 -11.66 -3.89
N ILE A 82 -8.72 -10.96 -3.00
CA ILE A 82 -7.24 -10.96 -3.03
C ILE A 82 -6.68 -12.34 -2.67
N PRO A 83 -7.06 -12.98 -1.54
CA PRO A 83 -6.61 -14.36 -1.26
C PRO A 83 -6.90 -15.33 -2.38
N LEU A 84 -8.12 -15.28 -2.95
CA LEU A 84 -8.52 -16.15 -4.05
C LEU A 84 -7.72 -15.89 -5.33
N ALA A 85 -7.42 -14.63 -5.63
CA ALA A 85 -6.61 -14.25 -6.77
C ALA A 85 -5.16 -14.75 -6.62
N VAL A 86 -4.58 -14.61 -5.44
CA VAL A 86 -3.22 -15.11 -5.14
C VAL A 86 -3.16 -16.63 -5.26
N LEU A 87 -4.13 -17.36 -4.69
CA LEU A 87 -4.19 -18.82 -4.79
C LEU A 87 -4.27 -19.28 -6.24
N LYS A 88 -5.13 -18.64 -7.06
CA LYS A 88 -5.27 -18.96 -8.48
C LYS A 88 -4.04 -18.60 -9.30
N ASP A 89 -3.40 -17.46 -9.02
CA ASP A 89 -2.19 -17.00 -9.70
C ASP A 89 -1.01 -17.95 -9.46
N LEU A 90 -0.90 -18.49 -8.25
CA LEU A 90 0.12 -19.49 -7.92
C LEU A 90 -0.17 -20.85 -8.56
N GLY A 91 -1.42 -21.19 -8.78
CA GLY A 91 -1.82 -22.43 -9.43
C GLY A 91 -1.40 -23.69 -8.69
N ALA A 92 -1.06 -23.56 -7.39
CA ALA A 92 -0.56 -24.65 -6.60
C ALA A 92 -1.71 -25.36 -5.88
N ASP A 93 -1.72 -26.68 -5.98
CA ASP A 93 -2.66 -27.52 -5.22
C ASP A 93 -2.21 -27.54 -3.75
N LEU A 94 -2.87 -26.75 -2.95
CA LEU A 94 -2.53 -26.51 -1.54
C LEU A 94 -3.67 -26.99 -0.66
N ALA A 95 -3.38 -27.92 0.25
CA ALA A 95 -4.25 -28.20 1.38
C ALA A 95 -3.82 -27.30 2.56
N ALA A 96 -4.50 -26.19 2.76
CA ALA A 96 -4.02 -25.18 3.71
C ALA A 96 -5.14 -24.42 4.42
N ASP A 97 -4.87 -24.10 5.69
CA ASP A 97 -5.58 -23.09 6.44
C ASP A 97 -4.83 -21.76 6.32
N LEU A 98 -5.51 -20.74 5.80
CA LEU A 98 -5.03 -19.37 5.75
C LEU A 98 -5.85 -18.51 6.72
N PHE A 99 -5.23 -18.10 7.83
CA PHE A 99 -5.81 -17.14 8.75
C PHE A 99 -5.20 -15.77 8.48
N LEU A 100 -6.07 -14.79 8.22
CA LEU A 100 -5.73 -13.44 7.82
C LEU A 100 -6.16 -12.45 8.90
N ALA A 101 -5.27 -11.52 9.25
CA ALA A 101 -5.54 -10.48 10.23
C ALA A 101 -4.85 -9.16 9.84
N SER A 102 -5.52 -8.04 10.06
CA SER A 102 -5.01 -6.69 9.81
C SER A 102 -5.08 -5.82 11.07
N GLU A 103 -4.03 -5.05 11.33
CA GLU A 103 -4.06 -4.00 12.36
C GLU A 103 -4.75 -2.73 11.87
N ILE A 104 -4.99 -2.65 10.54
CA ILE A 104 -5.57 -1.45 9.90
C ILE A 104 -6.85 -1.86 9.17
N PRO A 105 -7.96 -1.14 9.40
CA PRO A 105 -9.18 -1.38 8.64
C PRO A 105 -8.95 -1.19 7.13
N PRO A 106 -9.65 -1.95 6.28
CA PRO A 106 -9.57 -1.77 4.83
C PRO A 106 -10.11 -0.40 4.41
N GLY A 107 -9.62 0.13 3.28
CA GLY A 107 -10.12 1.39 2.72
C GLY A 107 -9.66 2.67 3.45
N THR A 108 -8.63 2.59 4.28
CA THR A 108 -8.12 3.74 5.07
C THR A 108 -6.95 4.49 4.41
N GLY A 109 -6.59 4.15 3.19
CA GLY A 109 -5.59 4.89 2.41
C GLY A 109 -4.12 4.55 2.76
N LEU A 110 -3.86 3.53 3.56
CA LEU A 110 -2.51 3.10 3.95
C LEU A 110 -1.94 1.93 3.11
N GLY A 111 -2.58 1.55 2.00
CA GLY A 111 -2.09 0.47 1.14
C GLY A 111 -2.41 -0.94 1.66
N SER A 112 -3.46 -1.11 2.46
CA SER A 112 -3.80 -2.39 3.08
C SER A 112 -4.01 -3.52 2.06
N SER A 113 -4.67 -3.27 0.93
CA SER A 113 -4.90 -4.28 -0.12
C SER A 113 -3.60 -4.83 -0.70
N ALA A 114 -2.62 -3.96 -0.96
CA ALA A 114 -1.30 -4.36 -1.43
C ALA A 114 -0.55 -5.16 -0.36
N SER A 115 -0.59 -4.72 0.90
CA SER A 115 0.00 -5.48 2.02
C SER A 115 -0.56 -6.89 2.13
N VAL A 116 -1.89 -7.07 1.95
CA VAL A 116 -2.54 -8.39 1.91
C VAL A 116 -1.96 -9.24 0.79
N CYS A 117 -1.91 -8.71 -0.44
CA CYS A 117 -1.45 -9.44 -1.62
C CYS A 117 0.02 -9.84 -1.50
N VAL A 118 0.88 -8.88 -1.13
CA VAL A 118 2.32 -9.09 -0.94
C VAL A 118 2.59 -10.09 0.18
N ASN A 119 1.86 -10.01 1.29
CA ASN A 119 2.03 -10.93 2.42
C ASN A 119 1.65 -12.37 2.05
N LEU A 120 0.48 -12.55 1.42
CA LEU A 120 0.03 -13.85 0.96
C LEU A 120 1.02 -14.48 -0.03
N LEU A 121 1.48 -13.73 -1.02
CA LEU A 121 2.50 -14.19 -1.96
C LEU A 121 3.77 -14.59 -1.20
N LYS A 122 4.25 -13.78 -0.27
CA LYS A 122 5.46 -14.08 0.51
C LYS A 122 5.33 -15.37 1.30
N VAL A 123 4.22 -15.58 2.00
CA VAL A 123 3.97 -16.78 2.81
C VAL A 123 3.82 -18.01 1.92
N LEU A 124 2.97 -17.93 0.90
CA LEU A 124 2.67 -19.08 0.03
C LEU A 124 3.88 -19.48 -0.82
N THR A 125 4.64 -18.53 -1.36
CA THR A 125 5.87 -18.85 -2.11
C THR A 125 6.97 -19.42 -1.20
N THR A 126 7.04 -18.97 0.06
CA THR A 126 7.94 -19.57 1.05
C THR A 126 7.52 -21.02 1.35
N HIS A 127 6.22 -21.28 1.52
CA HIS A 127 5.67 -22.64 1.72
C HIS A 127 5.98 -23.56 0.53
N LEU A 128 5.80 -23.05 -0.68
CA LEU A 128 6.09 -23.75 -1.94
C LEU A 128 7.59 -23.87 -2.24
N ARG A 129 8.47 -23.41 -1.34
CA ARG A 129 9.92 -23.35 -1.52
C ARG A 129 10.36 -22.62 -2.79
N CYS A 130 9.57 -21.63 -3.21
CA CYS A 130 9.85 -20.74 -4.32
C CYS A 130 10.24 -19.37 -3.79
N SER A 131 11.48 -18.95 -4.05
CA SER A 131 11.96 -17.65 -3.60
C SER A 131 11.71 -16.60 -4.67
N LEU A 132 10.95 -15.55 -4.29
CA LEU A 132 10.79 -14.34 -5.10
C LEU A 132 11.67 -13.23 -4.50
N SER A 133 12.34 -12.49 -5.37
CA SER A 133 12.96 -11.21 -4.99
C SER A 133 11.88 -10.19 -4.59
N LYS A 134 12.27 -9.11 -3.90
CA LYS A 134 11.32 -8.05 -3.53
C LYS A 134 10.66 -7.40 -4.77
N TYR A 135 11.39 -7.30 -5.88
CA TYR A 135 10.86 -6.80 -7.16
C TYR A 135 9.81 -7.74 -7.75
N GLU A 136 10.13 -9.03 -7.86
CA GLU A 136 9.18 -10.03 -8.37
C GLU A 136 7.92 -10.12 -7.51
N LEU A 137 8.09 -10.03 -6.19
CA LEU A 137 6.99 -10.04 -5.23
C LEU A 137 6.05 -8.84 -5.45
N ALA A 138 6.61 -7.63 -5.57
CA ALA A 138 5.85 -6.40 -5.80
C ALA A 138 5.15 -6.40 -7.17
N GLU A 139 5.87 -6.75 -8.25
CA GLU A 139 5.30 -6.79 -9.60
C GLU A 139 4.19 -7.85 -9.71
N ARG A 140 4.39 -9.02 -9.12
CA ARG A 140 3.37 -10.07 -9.14
C ARG A 140 2.12 -9.65 -8.39
N ALA A 141 2.27 -9.01 -7.20
CA ALA A 141 1.16 -8.47 -6.43
C ALA A 141 0.39 -7.38 -7.21
N PHE A 142 1.12 -6.46 -7.87
CA PHE A 142 0.52 -5.47 -8.75
C PHE A 142 -0.28 -6.10 -9.89
N ASN A 143 0.31 -7.09 -10.58
CA ASN A 143 -0.34 -7.76 -11.70
C ASN A 143 -1.62 -8.50 -11.28
N ILE A 144 -1.60 -9.18 -10.13
CA ILE A 144 -2.79 -9.83 -9.56
C ILE A 144 -3.89 -8.80 -9.30
N THR A 145 -3.54 -7.67 -8.67
CA THR A 145 -4.52 -6.65 -8.31
C THR A 145 -5.02 -5.88 -9.53
N ARG A 146 -4.11 -5.45 -10.41
CA ARG A 146 -4.43 -4.63 -11.58
C ARG A 146 -5.16 -5.41 -12.66
N PHE A 147 -4.61 -6.54 -13.07
CA PHE A 147 -5.10 -7.32 -14.21
C PHE A 147 -5.97 -8.51 -13.78
N GLY A 148 -5.60 -9.22 -12.73
CA GLY A 148 -6.37 -10.36 -12.22
C GLY A 148 -7.71 -9.92 -11.62
N LEU A 149 -7.71 -8.91 -10.77
CA LEU A 149 -8.91 -8.35 -10.15
C LEU A 149 -9.51 -7.15 -10.91
N LYS A 150 -8.86 -6.70 -11.98
CA LYS A 150 -9.28 -5.54 -12.81
C LYS A 150 -9.52 -4.27 -11.99
N ARG A 151 -8.68 -4.02 -10.99
CA ARG A 151 -8.77 -2.83 -10.13
C ARG A 151 -7.88 -1.71 -10.65
N HIS A 152 -8.36 -0.48 -10.57
CA HIS A 152 -7.54 0.70 -10.84
C HIS A 152 -6.60 0.95 -9.66
N VAL A 153 -5.33 0.56 -9.78
CA VAL A 153 -4.29 0.70 -8.76
C VAL A 153 -2.98 1.14 -9.41
N GLY A 154 -2.16 1.86 -8.67
CA GLY A 154 -0.78 2.15 -8.99
C GLY A 154 0.17 1.13 -8.38
N LYS A 155 1.48 1.28 -8.63
CA LYS A 155 2.50 0.33 -8.18
C LYS A 155 3.07 0.60 -6.77
N GLN A 156 2.91 1.82 -6.25
CA GLN A 156 3.63 2.26 -5.05
C GLN A 156 3.41 1.38 -3.83
N ASP A 157 2.19 0.88 -3.64
CA ASP A 157 1.76 0.21 -2.42
C ASP A 157 2.41 -1.16 -2.29
N GLU A 158 2.44 -1.91 -3.36
CA GLU A 158 3.08 -3.23 -3.43
C GLU A 158 4.60 -3.14 -3.22
N TYR A 159 5.22 -2.11 -3.80
CA TYR A 159 6.65 -1.87 -3.61
C TYR A 159 6.97 -1.45 -2.18
N ALA A 160 6.20 -0.55 -1.61
CA ALA A 160 6.39 -0.14 -0.22
C ALA A 160 6.21 -1.32 0.75
N ALA A 161 5.19 -2.15 0.54
CA ALA A 161 4.93 -3.35 1.34
C ALA A 161 6.05 -4.41 1.21
N ALA A 162 6.55 -4.64 -0.01
CA ALA A 162 7.59 -5.63 -0.27
C ALA A 162 8.97 -5.19 0.25
N PHE A 163 9.31 -3.91 0.09
CA PHE A 163 10.65 -3.40 0.41
C PHE A 163 10.81 -2.97 1.87
N GLY A 164 9.77 -2.34 2.46
CA GLY A 164 9.91 -1.65 3.74
C GLY A 164 10.80 -0.40 3.62
N GLY A 165 10.92 0.35 4.68
CA GLY A 165 11.79 1.52 4.75
C GLY A 165 11.23 2.78 4.09
N LEU A 166 12.04 3.83 4.13
CA LEU A 166 11.80 5.09 3.43
C LEU A 166 12.40 5.01 2.03
N ASN A 167 11.56 5.09 1.01
CA ASN A 167 11.98 4.87 -0.37
C ASN A 167 11.55 5.99 -1.30
N TYR A 168 12.42 6.27 -2.26
CA TYR A 168 12.16 7.06 -3.44
C TYR A 168 12.01 6.10 -4.62
N ILE A 169 10.79 5.96 -5.13
CA ILE A 169 10.44 4.95 -6.13
C ILE A 169 10.18 5.64 -7.45
N ARG A 170 10.91 5.24 -8.49
CA ARG A 170 10.73 5.73 -9.86
C ARG A 170 10.05 4.67 -10.70
N PHE A 171 9.10 5.12 -11.53
CA PHE A 171 8.40 4.29 -12.48
C PHE A 171 8.75 4.75 -13.89
N GLY A 172 9.40 3.88 -14.66
CA GLY A 172 9.82 4.13 -16.03
C GLY A 172 8.64 4.13 -17.00
N LYS A 173 8.79 4.82 -18.12
CA LYS A 173 7.81 4.81 -19.22
C LYS A 173 7.61 3.42 -19.83
N ASP A 174 8.62 2.60 -19.73
CA ASP A 174 8.64 1.18 -20.14
C ASP A 174 7.99 0.23 -19.11
N GLY A 175 7.42 0.78 -18.03
CA GLY A 175 6.86 0.01 -16.93
C GLY A 175 7.87 -0.49 -15.91
N SER A 176 9.17 -0.26 -16.12
CA SER A 176 10.21 -0.61 -15.14
C SER A 176 10.03 0.17 -13.84
N THR A 177 10.46 -0.42 -12.73
CA THR A 177 10.42 0.22 -11.42
C THR A 177 11.79 0.19 -10.77
N GLN A 178 12.22 1.32 -10.22
CA GLN A 178 13.47 1.44 -9.49
C GLN A 178 13.19 1.94 -8.07
N VAL A 179 13.59 1.16 -7.08
CA VAL A 179 13.49 1.53 -5.66
C VAL A 179 14.85 2.02 -5.18
N GLU A 180 14.89 3.24 -4.68
CA GLU A 180 16.05 3.89 -4.06
C GLU A 180 15.76 4.08 -2.57
N PRO A 181 16.30 3.22 -1.67
CA PRO A 181 16.18 3.44 -0.23
C PRO A 181 16.89 4.74 0.16
N LEU A 182 16.19 5.64 0.85
CA LEU A 182 16.78 6.87 1.35
C LEU A 182 17.48 6.61 2.69
N GLN A 183 18.79 6.78 2.68
CA GLN A 183 19.62 6.74 3.87
C GLN A 183 19.74 8.15 4.44
N LEU A 184 18.97 8.44 5.47
CA LEU A 184 19.04 9.71 6.19
C LEU A 184 19.93 9.54 7.43
N ASP A 185 20.50 10.67 7.89
CA ASP A 185 21.07 10.72 9.23
C ASP A 185 20.04 10.25 10.27
N ALA A 186 20.50 9.51 11.29
CA ALA A 186 19.62 8.95 12.30
C ALA A 186 18.81 10.00 13.06
N GLY A 187 19.41 11.19 13.29
CA GLY A 187 18.74 12.33 13.92
C GLY A 187 17.63 12.89 13.02
N VAL A 188 17.89 13.02 11.72
CA VAL A 188 16.91 13.49 10.74
C VAL A 188 15.75 12.51 10.62
N LEU A 189 16.04 11.20 10.53
CA LEU A 189 15.00 10.16 10.44
C LEU A 189 14.13 10.15 11.70
N SER A 190 14.72 10.23 12.87
CA SER A 190 14.02 10.28 14.15
C SER A 190 13.15 11.54 14.29
N ALA A 191 13.68 12.69 13.90
CA ALA A 191 12.95 13.94 13.92
C ALA A 191 11.80 13.96 12.92
N LEU A 192 12.02 13.44 11.70
CA LEU A 192 10.95 13.27 10.70
C LEU A 192 9.80 12.43 11.27
N GLN A 193 10.12 11.26 11.83
CA GLN A 193 9.10 10.38 12.42
C GLN A 193 8.36 11.09 13.57
N SER A 194 9.09 11.79 14.43
CA SER A 194 8.51 12.49 15.58
C SER A 194 7.61 13.65 15.20
N ASN A 195 7.86 14.30 14.05
CA ASN A 195 7.07 15.43 13.58
C ASN A 195 5.79 15.02 12.84
N LEU A 196 5.62 13.73 12.57
CA LEU A 196 4.46 13.20 11.85
C LEU A 196 3.40 12.70 12.81
N MET A 197 2.16 13.10 12.57
CA MET A 197 0.97 12.67 13.30
C MET A 197 -0.04 12.09 12.31
N LEU A 198 -0.75 11.03 12.70
CA LEU A 198 -1.69 10.34 11.82
C LEU A 198 -3.06 10.23 12.49
N PHE A 199 -4.08 10.88 11.89
CA PHE A 199 -5.43 10.96 12.44
C PHE A 199 -6.43 10.23 11.56
N PHE A 200 -7.27 9.37 12.14
CA PHE A 200 -8.33 8.69 11.40
C PHE A 200 -9.55 9.60 11.24
N THR A 201 -9.93 9.90 9.99
CA THR A 201 -11.03 10.85 9.69
C THR A 201 -12.43 10.27 9.89
N GLY A 202 -12.55 8.98 10.23
CA GLY A 202 -13.83 8.30 10.44
C GLY A 202 -14.50 7.75 9.18
N ALA A 203 -13.93 8.00 7.99
CA ALA A 203 -14.46 7.51 6.72
C ALA A 203 -13.50 6.53 6.05
N ALA A 204 -14.01 5.42 5.57
CA ALA A 204 -13.30 4.48 4.70
C ALA A 204 -14.01 4.43 3.34
N HIS A 205 -13.27 4.18 2.27
CA HIS A 205 -13.82 4.12 0.91
C HIS A 205 -12.97 3.21 0.02
N HIS A 206 -13.52 2.86 -1.14
CA HIS A 206 -12.79 2.08 -2.12
C HIS A 206 -11.85 2.97 -2.93
N SER A 207 -10.53 2.84 -2.68
CA SER A 207 -9.51 3.65 -3.37
C SER A 207 -9.55 3.50 -4.89
N TRP A 208 -9.90 2.32 -5.41
CA TRP A 208 -9.95 2.07 -6.85
C TRP A 208 -11.00 2.90 -7.60
N ASP A 209 -12.09 3.35 -6.94
CA ASP A 209 -13.10 4.21 -7.57
C ASP A 209 -12.58 5.64 -7.77
N ILE A 210 -11.78 6.13 -6.81
CA ILE A 210 -11.13 7.44 -6.90
C ILE A 210 -10.01 7.38 -7.96
N LEU A 211 -9.22 6.30 -7.97
CA LEU A 211 -8.14 6.11 -8.93
C LEU A 211 -8.67 5.91 -10.36
N ALA A 212 -9.82 5.25 -10.53
CA ALA A 212 -10.48 5.16 -11.83
C ALA A 212 -10.87 6.54 -12.38
N ALA A 213 -11.45 7.39 -11.54
CA ALA A 213 -11.79 8.76 -11.91
C ALA A 213 -10.53 9.59 -12.22
N GLN A 214 -9.44 9.38 -11.48
CA GLN A 214 -8.16 10.01 -11.77
C GLN A 214 -7.58 9.55 -13.12
N GLU A 215 -7.56 8.25 -13.41
CA GLU A 215 -7.10 7.72 -14.70
C GLU A 215 -7.91 8.30 -15.88
N GLU A 216 -9.23 8.42 -15.74
CA GLU A 216 -10.05 9.07 -16.75
C GLU A 216 -9.65 10.53 -16.98
N SER A 217 -9.42 11.27 -15.88
CA SER A 217 -9.01 12.68 -15.96
C SER A 217 -7.61 12.87 -16.57
N THR A 218 -6.75 11.84 -16.53
CA THR A 218 -5.38 11.87 -17.08
C THR A 218 -5.30 11.45 -18.55
N ARG A 219 -6.39 11.03 -19.18
CA ARG A 219 -6.40 10.63 -20.60
C ARG A 219 -6.11 11.77 -21.56
N LEU A 220 -6.42 13.01 -21.17
CA LEU A 220 -6.14 14.18 -21.98
C LEU A 220 -4.74 14.72 -21.67
N PRO A 221 -3.74 14.54 -22.56
CA PRO A 221 -2.43 15.12 -22.38
C PRO A 221 -2.53 16.64 -22.26
N GLY A 222 -1.83 17.24 -21.29
CA GLY A 222 -1.86 18.67 -21.03
C GLY A 222 -3.15 19.18 -20.34
N GLY A 223 -4.02 18.27 -19.89
CA GLY A 223 -5.19 18.64 -19.09
C GLY A 223 -4.82 19.07 -17.65
N PRO A 224 -5.73 19.75 -16.92
CA PRO A 224 -5.46 20.25 -15.57
C PRO A 224 -5.05 19.16 -14.58
N ALA A 225 -5.57 17.92 -14.72
CA ALA A 225 -5.22 16.79 -13.89
C ALA A 225 -3.77 16.33 -14.12
N VAL A 226 -3.28 16.37 -15.37
CA VAL A 226 -1.90 16.04 -15.72
C VAL A 226 -0.95 17.07 -15.15
N GLU A 227 -1.30 18.36 -15.28
CA GLU A 227 -0.50 19.45 -14.70
C GLU A 227 -0.40 19.34 -13.18
N ALA A 228 -1.50 19.05 -12.51
CA ALA A 228 -1.50 18.82 -11.07
C ALA A 228 -0.64 17.61 -10.67
N LEU A 229 -0.62 16.53 -11.48
CA LEU A 229 0.25 15.39 -11.26
C LEU A 229 1.73 15.74 -11.48
N HIS A 230 2.06 16.63 -12.41
CA HIS A 230 3.42 17.15 -12.56
C HIS A 230 3.86 17.88 -11.30
N GLN A 231 3.02 18.74 -10.73
CA GLN A 231 3.29 19.45 -9.47
C GLN A 231 3.45 18.46 -8.29
N VAL A 232 2.59 17.44 -8.19
CA VAL A 232 2.69 16.38 -7.16
C VAL A 232 4.00 15.60 -7.31
N LYS A 233 4.44 15.33 -8.54
CA LYS A 233 5.72 14.67 -8.84
C LYS A 233 6.91 15.56 -8.46
N GLU A 234 6.89 16.82 -8.83
CA GLU A 234 7.93 17.79 -8.50
C GLU A 234 8.06 17.96 -6.98
N ALA A 235 6.95 18.11 -6.28
CA ALA A 235 6.95 18.20 -4.82
C ALA A 235 7.62 16.97 -4.17
N ALA A 236 7.39 15.76 -4.70
CA ALA A 236 8.05 14.55 -4.19
C ALA A 236 9.58 14.56 -4.41
N ALA A 237 10.04 15.12 -5.52
CA ALA A 237 11.46 15.30 -5.78
C ALA A 237 12.08 16.31 -4.80
N LEU A 238 11.44 17.45 -4.60
CA LEU A 238 11.87 18.47 -3.63
C LEU A 238 11.84 17.96 -2.19
N MET A 239 10.85 17.15 -1.82
CA MET A 239 10.79 16.49 -0.51
C MET A 239 12.00 15.59 -0.28
N LYS A 240 12.45 14.82 -1.29
CA LYS A 240 13.67 14.02 -1.20
C LYS A 240 14.88 14.89 -0.87
N GLU A 241 15.06 15.98 -1.62
CA GLU A 241 16.19 16.90 -1.40
C GLU A 241 16.12 17.53 -0.01
N ALA A 242 14.94 17.97 0.44
CA ALA A 242 14.75 18.53 1.78
C ALA A 242 15.15 17.53 2.87
N LEU A 243 14.77 16.26 2.72
CA LEU A 243 15.13 15.19 3.66
C LEU A 243 16.64 14.93 3.68
N LEU A 244 17.29 14.86 2.51
CA LEU A 244 18.74 14.64 2.41
C LEU A 244 19.55 15.79 3.00
N CYS A 245 19.04 17.03 2.91
CA CYS A 245 19.65 18.20 3.54
C CYS A 245 19.26 18.38 5.02
N GLY A 246 18.39 17.55 5.57
CA GLY A 246 17.87 17.67 6.94
C GLY A 246 16.92 18.87 7.14
N ASN A 247 16.42 19.49 6.08
CA ASN A 247 15.49 20.62 6.14
C ASN A 247 14.05 20.14 6.31
N LEU A 248 13.70 19.76 7.52
CA LEU A 248 12.41 19.17 7.85
C LEU A 248 11.27 20.21 7.84
N GLU A 249 11.55 21.47 8.14
CA GLU A 249 10.56 22.55 8.01
C GLU A 249 10.10 22.69 6.55
N HIS A 250 11.04 22.75 5.62
CA HIS A 250 10.73 22.80 4.19
C HIS A 250 9.96 21.56 3.73
N PHE A 251 10.30 20.35 4.23
CA PHE A 251 9.53 19.13 3.98
C PHE A 251 8.08 19.28 4.43
N GLY A 252 7.83 19.87 5.60
CA GLY A 252 6.49 20.15 6.10
C GLY A 252 5.68 21.06 5.16
N HIS A 253 6.29 22.12 4.63
CA HIS A 253 5.66 23.02 3.66
C HIS A 253 5.38 22.31 2.32
N LEU A 254 6.31 21.50 1.84
CA LEU A 254 6.12 20.71 0.60
C LEU A 254 4.97 19.71 0.70
N LEU A 255 4.66 19.19 1.90
CA LEU A 255 3.46 18.37 2.12
C LEU A 255 2.16 19.17 1.86
N ASP A 256 2.11 20.46 2.30
CA ASP A 256 0.98 21.35 2.03
C ASP A 256 0.84 21.62 0.51
N ASP A 257 1.93 21.95 -0.16
CA ASP A 257 1.95 22.23 -1.59
C ASP A 257 1.49 21.00 -2.39
N ALA A 258 2.03 19.82 -2.08
CA ALA A 258 1.62 18.56 -2.70
C ALA A 258 0.14 18.24 -2.45
N TRP A 259 -0.39 18.56 -1.26
CA TRP A 259 -1.80 18.36 -0.96
C TRP A 259 -2.70 19.30 -1.76
N ARG A 260 -2.33 20.57 -1.87
CA ARG A 260 -3.06 21.56 -2.70
C ARG A 260 -3.10 21.11 -4.16
N ALA A 261 -1.96 20.72 -4.72
CA ALA A 261 -1.88 20.21 -6.08
C ALA A 261 -2.74 18.93 -6.25
N LYS A 262 -2.67 18.00 -5.29
CA LYS A 262 -3.44 16.76 -5.35
C LYS A 262 -4.96 17.01 -5.35
N LYS A 263 -5.46 17.95 -4.55
CA LYS A 263 -6.88 18.30 -4.51
C LYS A 263 -7.41 18.80 -5.86
N SER A 264 -6.57 19.43 -6.69
CA SER A 264 -6.98 19.95 -8.01
C SER A 264 -7.14 18.86 -9.09
N ILE A 265 -6.66 17.63 -8.84
CA ILE A 265 -6.82 16.51 -9.80
C ILE A 265 -8.28 16.09 -9.95
N SER A 266 -9.02 16.01 -8.82
CA SER A 266 -10.44 15.59 -8.83
C SER A 266 -11.15 16.05 -7.56
N SER A 267 -12.41 16.45 -7.68
CA SER A 267 -13.27 16.83 -6.54
C SER A 267 -13.53 15.67 -5.57
N ARG A 268 -13.23 14.42 -5.94
CA ARG A 268 -13.39 13.24 -5.08
C ARG A 268 -12.23 13.04 -4.10
N ILE A 269 -11.13 13.78 -4.25
CA ILE A 269 -9.91 13.62 -3.42
C ILE A 269 -10.09 14.23 -2.04
N SER A 270 -10.87 15.32 -1.92
CA SER A 270 -11.19 15.92 -0.63
C SER A 270 -12.69 16.04 -0.42
N SER A 271 -13.08 16.41 0.78
CA SER A 271 -14.45 16.70 1.17
C SER A 271 -14.45 17.87 2.15
N SER A 272 -15.62 18.50 2.38
CA SER A 272 -15.75 19.58 3.36
C SER A 272 -15.24 19.16 4.76
N ARG A 273 -15.46 17.92 5.15
CA ARG A 273 -14.97 17.38 6.44
C ARG A 273 -13.44 17.29 6.45
N ILE A 274 -12.83 16.79 5.38
CA ILE A 274 -11.37 16.70 5.26
C ILE A 274 -10.75 18.10 5.25
N ASP A 275 -11.30 19.02 4.47
CA ASP A 275 -10.79 20.39 4.39
C ASP A 275 -10.93 21.12 5.73
N HIS A 276 -12.02 20.89 6.45
CA HIS A 276 -12.21 21.41 7.80
C HIS A 276 -11.15 20.88 8.78
N LEU A 277 -10.98 19.55 8.87
CA LEU A 277 -9.99 18.93 9.75
C LEU A 277 -8.57 19.40 9.42
N TYR A 278 -8.25 19.53 8.14
CA TYR A 278 -6.97 20.04 7.70
C TYR A 278 -6.77 21.51 8.12
N GLY A 279 -7.82 22.35 7.98
CA GLY A 279 -7.81 23.75 8.45
C GLY A 279 -7.55 23.86 9.95
N VAL A 280 -8.28 23.08 10.75
CA VAL A 280 -8.09 23.00 12.21
C VAL A 280 -6.64 22.64 12.59
N ALA A 281 -6.05 21.64 11.91
CA ALA A 281 -4.65 21.29 12.15
C ALA A 281 -3.69 22.44 11.80
N ARG A 282 -3.91 23.10 10.66
CA ARG A 282 -3.09 24.24 10.21
C ARG A 282 -3.16 25.43 11.18
N GLU A 283 -4.36 25.79 11.62
CA GLU A 283 -4.59 26.85 12.60
C GLU A 283 -3.96 26.54 13.97
N SER A 284 -3.79 25.24 14.28
CA SER A 284 -3.16 24.76 15.50
C SER A 284 -1.63 24.65 15.42
N GLY A 285 -1.01 25.04 14.29
CA GLY A 285 0.43 25.11 14.11
C GLY A 285 1.06 24.01 13.27
N ALA A 286 0.26 23.19 12.55
CA ALA A 286 0.79 22.24 11.59
C ALA A 286 1.41 22.97 10.37
N LEU A 287 2.58 22.54 9.90
CA LEU A 287 3.25 23.11 8.71
C LEU A 287 2.68 22.54 7.41
N GLY A 288 2.09 21.36 7.43
CA GLY A 288 1.50 20.74 6.27
C GLY A 288 0.87 19.39 6.60
N GLY A 289 0.38 18.73 5.58
CA GLY A 289 -0.24 17.43 5.72
C GLY A 289 -1.07 17.07 4.49
N LYS A 290 -1.64 15.87 4.49
CA LYS A 290 -2.47 15.36 3.38
C LYS A 290 -3.26 14.14 3.80
N ILE A 291 -4.32 13.82 3.07
CA ILE A 291 -4.92 12.48 3.16
C ILE A 291 -3.95 11.46 2.56
N THR A 292 -3.75 10.34 3.27
CA THR A 292 -2.97 9.21 2.78
C THR A 292 -3.70 8.48 1.64
N GLY A 293 -2.97 7.87 0.71
CA GLY A 293 -3.54 7.09 -0.39
C GLY A 293 -4.25 7.91 -1.47
N ALA A 294 -5.34 7.39 -2.02
CA ALA A 294 -6.07 7.99 -3.16
C ALA A 294 -6.75 9.32 -2.82
N GLY A 295 -7.12 9.54 -1.59
CA GLY A 295 -7.95 10.67 -1.14
C GLY A 295 -9.33 10.19 -0.69
N GLY A 296 -10.27 11.12 -0.45
CA GLY A 296 -11.67 10.83 -0.12
C GLY A 296 -11.96 10.43 1.33
N GLY A 297 -10.95 10.11 2.14
CA GLY A 297 -11.08 9.68 3.53
C GLY A 297 -9.86 8.87 4.01
N GLY A 298 -10.05 8.13 5.08
CA GLY A 298 -8.99 7.33 5.70
C GLY A 298 -8.18 8.14 6.71
N PHE A 299 -6.86 8.09 6.61
CA PHE A 299 -5.98 8.80 7.54
C PHE A 299 -5.52 10.15 6.98
N LEU A 300 -5.58 11.16 7.82
CA LEU A 300 -4.98 12.47 7.61
C LEU A 300 -3.60 12.48 8.25
N LEU A 301 -2.57 12.55 7.42
CA LEU A 301 -1.18 12.78 7.84
C LEU A 301 -0.98 14.26 8.07
N ILE A 302 -0.45 14.63 9.23
CA ILE A 302 -0.10 15.99 9.61
C ILE A 302 1.38 16.04 9.96
N TYR A 303 2.05 17.08 9.50
CA TYR A 303 3.38 17.43 9.93
C TYR A 303 3.31 18.62 10.88
N ALA A 304 3.72 18.41 12.12
CA ALA A 304 3.77 19.44 13.16
C ALA A 304 5.05 19.29 13.99
N GLU A 305 5.75 20.38 14.20
CA GLU A 305 6.90 20.39 15.10
C GLU A 305 6.49 20.08 16.55
N PRO A 306 7.38 19.51 17.38
CA PRO A 306 7.05 19.07 18.73
C PRO A 306 6.37 20.14 19.59
N ALA A 307 6.74 21.40 19.41
CA ALA A 307 6.17 22.55 20.13
C ALA A 307 4.67 22.74 19.84
N CYS A 308 4.20 22.38 18.63
CA CYS A 308 2.81 22.56 18.19
C CYS A 308 1.95 21.30 18.34
N GLN A 309 2.54 20.12 18.52
CA GLN A 309 1.82 18.85 18.50
C GLN A 309 0.71 18.74 19.53
N ASN A 310 0.92 19.24 20.75
CA ASN A 310 -0.12 19.20 21.78
C ASN A 310 -1.34 20.06 21.40
N SER A 311 -1.10 21.22 20.78
CA SER A 311 -2.17 22.08 20.24
C SER A 311 -2.96 21.36 19.13
N VAL A 312 -2.24 20.81 18.15
CA VAL A 312 -2.83 20.04 17.04
C VAL A 312 -3.64 18.85 17.59
N ARG A 313 -3.05 18.07 18.51
CA ARG A 313 -3.71 16.89 19.11
C ARG A 313 -5.01 17.27 19.81
N SER A 314 -4.98 18.30 20.66
CA SER A 314 -6.16 18.76 21.38
C SER A 314 -7.24 19.27 20.44
N ALA A 315 -6.88 20.03 19.42
CA ALA A 315 -7.81 20.54 18.43
C ALA A 315 -8.47 19.40 17.64
N MET A 316 -7.68 18.41 17.18
CA MET A 316 -8.18 17.26 16.45
C MET A 316 -9.06 16.35 17.32
N GLN A 317 -8.75 16.18 18.60
CA GLN A 317 -9.59 15.45 19.55
C GLN A 317 -10.95 16.13 19.75
N ASN A 318 -10.99 17.45 19.82
CA ASN A 318 -12.24 18.23 19.90
C ASN A 318 -13.13 18.03 18.66
N GLU A 319 -12.53 17.74 17.52
CA GLU A 319 -13.22 17.36 16.29
C GLU A 319 -13.65 15.88 16.26
N GLY A 320 -13.39 15.13 17.31
CA GLY A 320 -13.78 13.72 17.46
C GLY A 320 -12.92 12.75 16.65
N VAL A 321 -11.73 13.15 16.16
CA VAL A 321 -10.80 12.27 15.45
C VAL A 321 -9.71 11.74 16.37
N GLN A 322 -9.30 10.49 16.13
CA GLN A 322 -8.32 9.80 16.97
C GLN A 322 -6.95 9.73 16.27
N GLU A 323 -5.90 10.01 17.04
CA GLU A 323 -4.53 9.81 16.61
C GLU A 323 -4.16 8.33 16.66
N MET A 324 -3.51 7.84 15.62
CA MET A 324 -2.91 6.52 15.58
C MET A 324 -1.40 6.62 15.70
N ALA A 325 -0.85 6.03 16.75
CA ALA A 325 0.59 5.94 16.92
C ALA A 325 1.20 4.96 15.90
N PHE A 326 2.37 5.31 15.35
CA PHE A 326 3.12 4.49 14.42
C PHE A 326 4.63 4.73 14.54
N ALA A 327 5.41 3.84 13.97
CA ALA A 327 6.84 4.02 13.73
C ALA A 327 7.18 3.55 12.32
N PHE A 328 8.31 3.99 11.78
CA PHE A 328 8.79 3.51 10.48
C PHE A 328 9.22 2.05 10.57
N ASP A 329 8.87 1.27 9.54
CA ASP A 329 9.30 -0.12 9.38
C ASP A 329 10.39 -0.20 8.29
N SER A 330 11.51 -0.84 8.60
CA SER A 330 12.65 -0.96 7.66
C SER A 330 12.70 -2.30 6.92
N GLN A 331 11.86 -3.27 7.28
CA GLN A 331 12.03 -4.66 6.86
C GLN A 331 11.21 -5.04 5.62
N GLY A 332 9.99 -4.52 5.49
CA GLY A 332 9.03 -4.95 4.47
C GLY A 332 8.42 -6.32 4.76
N ALA A 333 7.94 -6.96 3.69
CA ALA A 333 7.30 -8.27 3.81
C ALA A 333 8.28 -9.36 4.21
N GLN A 334 7.95 -10.11 5.26
CA GLN A 334 8.80 -11.19 5.80
C GLN A 334 7.98 -12.33 6.41
N VAL A 335 8.58 -13.52 6.43
CA VAL A 335 8.12 -14.64 7.25
C VAL A 335 8.82 -14.53 8.58
N ILE A 336 8.04 -14.39 9.66
CA ILE A 336 8.55 -14.19 11.03
C ILE A 336 8.56 -15.49 11.86
N VAL A 337 7.77 -16.47 11.46
CA VAL A 337 7.79 -17.83 12.00
C VAL A 337 7.81 -18.77 10.81
N ASN A 338 8.80 -19.65 10.78
CA ASN A 338 8.94 -20.72 9.80
C ASN A 338 9.24 -22.02 10.58
N ASP A 339 8.16 -22.60 11.09
CA ASP A 339 8.25 -23.90 11.77
C ASP A 339 7.99 -24.96 10.70
N PRO A 340 9.00 -25.79 10.34
CA PRO A 340 8.86 -26.72 9.24
C PRO A 340 7.70 -27.69 9.53
N PHE A 341 6.82 -27.84 8.57
CA PHE A 341 5.83 -28.90 8.61
C PHE A 341 6.60 -30.23 8.54
N ILE A 342 6.44 -31.09 9.52
CA ILE A 342 6.97 -32.44 9.46
C ILE A 342 6.11 -33.17 8.45
N ASP A 343 6.57 -33.26 7.20
CA ASP A 343 5.97 -34.13 6.20
C ASP A 343 6.21 -35.59 6.64
N HIS A 344 5.16 -36.28 7.01
CA HIS A 344 5.21 -37.72 7.26
C HIS A 344 5.20 -38.56 5.97
N ASP A 345 5.15 -37.91 4.78
CA ASP A 345 5.16 -38.57 3.49
C ASP A 345 6.45 -38.22 2.70
N GLU A 346 7.34 -39.18 2.58
CA GLU A 346 8.57 -39.13 1.76
C GLU A 346 8.34 -39.13 0.24
N HIS A 347 7.14 -38.84 -0.24
CA HIS A 347 6.79 -38.95 -1.66
C HIS A 347 6.18 -37.67 -2.24
N ALA A 348 6.97 -36.63 -2.45
CA ALA A 348 6.56 -35.56 -3.37
C ALA A 348 7.75 -34.85 -4.02
N GLY A 349 8.36 -35.50 -4.98
CA GLY A 349 9.17 -34.85 -6.00
C GLY A 349 8.30 -34.14 -7.04
N THR A 350 7.52 -33.14 -6.65
CA THR A 350 6.73 -32.36 -7.62
C THR A 350 7.56 -31.16 -8.07
N ARG A 351 8.03 -31.17 -9.32
CA ARG A 351 8.58 -30.01 -10.01
C ARG A 351 7.44 -29.06 -10.34
N TRP A 352 7.42 -27.91 -9.68
CA TRP A 352 6.49 -26.81 -10.00
C TRP A 352 7.00 -26.06 -11.22
N THR A 353 6.19 -26.03 -12.27
CA THR A 353 6.37 -25.14 -13.42
C THR A 353 5.41 -23.97 -13.25
N PHE A 354 5.93 -22.80 -12.90
CA PHE A 354 5.15 -21.56 -12.95
C PHE A 354 4.79 -21.25 -14.40
N LEU A 355 3.52 -20.90 -14.63
CA LEU A 355 3.15 -20.27 -15.88
C LEU A 355 3.96 -18.95 -16.00
N PRO A 356 4.62 -18.70 -17.12
CA PRO A 356 5.29 -17.43 -17.33
C PRO A 356 4.26 -16.31 -17.19
N LEU A 357 4.66 -15.20 -16.53
CA LEU A 357 3.87 -13.97 -16.50
C LEU A 357 3.50 -13.67 -17.95
N SER A 358 2.22 -13.76 -18.28
CA SER A 358 1.76 -13.37 -19.60
C SER A 358 2.08 -11.89 -19.75
N SER A 359 3.15 -11.55 -20.49
CA SER A 359 3.32 -10.24 -21.04
C SER A 359 2.04 -9.93 -21.79
N ALA A 360 1.26 -8.97 -21.32
CA ALA A 360 0.16 -8.44 -22.10
C ALA A 360 0.78 -7.96 -23.41
N ALA A 361 0.59 -8.75 -24.46
CA ALA A 361 0.98 -8.37 -25.80
C ALA A 361 0.26 -7.09 -26.13
N ALA A 362 1.02 -6.12 -26.57
CA ALA A 362 0.56 -4.90 -27.21
C ALA A 362 -0.43 -5.28 -28.33
N VAL A 363 -1.65 -4.76 -28.24
CA VAL A 363 -2.52 -4.39 -29.37
C VAL A 363 -3.16 -3.06 -29.02
#